data_b745c76bda3d632a19f583c43ecfd493
#
_entry.id   b745c76bda3d632a19f583c43ecfd493
#
_cell.length_a   1.000
_cell.length_b   1.000
_cell.length_c   1.000
_cell.angle_alpha   90.00
_cell.angle_beta   90.00
_cell.angle_gamma   90.00
#
_symmetry.space_group_name_H-M   'P 1'
#
loop_
_entity.id
_entity.type
_entity.pdbx_description
1 polymer ?
#
loop_
_entity_poly.entity_id
_entity_poly.type
_entity_poly.pdbx_seq_one_letter_code
_entity_poly.pdbx_strand_id
1 'polypeptide(L)'
;MIVKTSYNNIETLNGKKVQINVDKILSRKLSISDRFRKFLLKNKDCVFTAVDTHNGTKFTGTMYELAEDDSPVKWLFYTDDLIVKE
;
A
#
# COMPACT_ATOMS: atom_id res chain seq x y z
N MET A 1 -20.94 23.07 5.44
CA MET A 1 -20.57 22.64 5.29
C MET A 1 -19.97 21.77 5.35
N ILE A 2 -19.69 21.39 5.43
CA ILE A 2 -19.06 20.57 5.62
C ILE A 2 -18.86 19.49 4.90
N VAL A 3 -19.58 19.15 4.14
CA VAL A 3 -19.47 18.11 3.41
C VAL A 3 -18.29 17.91 2.67
N LYS A 4 -17.78 18.86 2.09
CA LYS A 4 -16.64 18.70 1.37
C LYS A 4 -15.55 18.26 2.12
N THR A 5 -15.66 18.33 3.36
CA THR A 5 -14.57 17.89 4.15
C THR A 5 -14.27 16.43 3.98
N SER A 6 -15.23 15.63 3.61
CA SER A 6 -14.91 14.23 3.44
C SER A 6 -13.85 14.00 2.38
N TYR A 7 -13.81 14.82 1.36
CA TYR A 7 -12.78 14.68 0.37
C TYR A 7 -11.46 15.20 0.87
N ASN A 8 -11.52 16.28 1.62
CA ASN A 8 -10.30 16.90 2.08
C ASN A 8 -9.69 16.12 3.23
N ASN A 9 -10.48 15.26 3.83
CA ASN A 9 -10.02 14.50 4.97
C ASN A 9 -9.57 13.10 4.63
N ILE A 10 -9.48 12.77 3.36
CA ILE A 10 -8.91 11.51 2.99
C ILE A 10 -7.44 11.60 3.32
N GLU A 11 -7.04 10.86 4.31
CA GLU A 11 -5.66 10.91 4.75
C GLU A 11 -4.76 10.20 3.76
N THR A 12 -3.64 10.81 3.49
CA THR A 12 -2.60 10.12 2.78
C THR A 12 -1.82 9.26 3.78
N LEU A 13 -1.35 8.14 3.33
CA LEU A 13 -0.47 7.30 4.15
C LEU A 13 0.99 7.72 3.98
N ASN A 14 1.26 8.75 3.21
CA ASN A 14 2.63 9.18 2.94
C ASN A 14 3.37 9.48 4.24
N GLY A 15 4.50 8.84 4.43
CA GLY A 15 5.32 9.01 5.62
C GLY A 15 4.89 8.17 6.82
N LYS A 16 3.77 7.46 6.72
CA LYS A 16 3.29 6.66 7.85
C LYS A 16 3.93 5.29 7.85
N LYS A 17 4.03 4.73 9.05
CA LYS A 17 4.51 3.37 9.20
C LYS A 17 3.37 2.41 8.90
N VAL A 18 3.63 1.46 8.02
CA VAL A 18 2.61 0.54 7.55
C VAL A 18 3.14 -0.88 7.50
N GLN A 19 2.22 -1.82 7.50
CA GLN A 19 2.52 -3.22 7.31
C GLN A 19 1.68 -3.68 6.13
N ILE A 20 2.22 -4.57 5.31
CA ILE A 20 1.49 -5.07 4.16
C ILE A 20 0.39 -6.01 4.63
N ASN A 21 -0.82 -5.81 4.13
CA ASN A 21 -1.93 -6.71 4.45
C ASN A 21 -1.84 -7.93 3.54
N VAL A 22 -0.90 -8.80 3.85
CA VAL A 22 -0.57 -9.95 3.01
C VAL A 22 -1.78 -10.87 2.83
N ASP A 23 -2.50 -11.14 3.90
CA ASP A 23 -3.64 -12.05 3.83
C ASP A 23 -4.71 -11.51 2.89
N LYS A 24 -4.96 -10.22 2.91
CA LYS A 24 -5.94 -9.61 2.02
C LYS A 24 -5.49 -9.72 0.58
N ILE A 25 -4.23 -9.43 0.30
CA ILE A 25 -3.71 -9.50 -1.06
C ILE A 25 -3.77 -10.92 -1.58
N LEU A 26 -3.34 -11.88 -0.78
CA LEU A 26 -3.34 -13.28 -1.20
C LEU A 26 -4.75 -13.86 -1.33
N SER A 27 -5.72 -13.27 -0.64
CA SER A 27 -7.09 -13.76 -0.73
C SER A 27 -7.80 -13.32 -2.00
N ARG A 28 -7.27 -12.35 -2.71
CA ARG A 28 -7.84 -11.94 -3.99
C ARG A 28 -7.64 -13.06 -4.98
N LYS A 29 -8.64 -13.27 -5.83
CA LYS A 29 -8.56 -14.33 -6.81
C LYS A 29 -7.87 -13.88 -8.09
N LEU A 30 -6.94 -12.96 -7.97
CA LEU A 30 -6.15 -12.50 -9.08
C LEU A 30 -4.88 -13.30 -9.16
N SER A 31 -4.41 -13.45 -10.37
CA SER A 31 -3.13 -14.11 -10.58
C SER A 31 -2.01 -13.25 -10.02
N ILE A 32 -1.19 -13.81 -9.17
CA ILE A 32 -0.07 -13.11 -8.56
C ILE A 32 1.20 -13.81 -8.98
N SER A 33 2.20 -13.03 -9.40
CA SER A 33 3.47 -13.63 -9.81
C SER A 33 4.17 -14.26 -8.60
N ASP A 34 5.00 -15.26 -8.86
CA ASP A 34 5.74 -15.93 -7.79
C ASP A 34 6.68 -14.97 -7.09
N ARG A 35 7.26 -14.02 -7.82
CA ARG A 35 8.13 -13.03 -7.22
C ARG A 35 7.41 -12.18 -6.21
N PHE A 36 6.21 -11.72 -6.56
CA PHE A 36 5.42 -10.90 -5.66
C PHE A 36 4.99 -11.70 -4.44
N ARG A 37 4.57 -12.94 -4.66
CA ARG A 37 4.17 -13.81 -3.55
C ARG A 37 5.33 -14.01 -2.57
N LYS A 38 6.53 -14.26 -3.09
CA LYS A 38 7.70 -14.43 -2.25
C LYS A 38 8.02 -13.17 -1.47
N PHE A 39 7.89 -12.01 -2.13
CA PHE A 39 8.12 -10.75 -1.46
C PHE A 39 7.12 -10.56 -0.31
N LEU A 40 5.85 -10.83 -0.55
CA LEU A 40 4.82 -10.69 0.46
C LEU A 40 5.09 -11.58 1.66
N LEU A 41 5.38 -12.84 1.42
CA LEU A 41 5.60 -13.79 2.50
C LEU A 41 6.87 -13.48 3.29
N LYS A 42 7.90 -13.05 2.59
CA LYS A 42 9.15 -12.69 3.26
C LYS A 42 8.98 -11.48 4.17
N ASN A 43 8.13 -10.55 3.78
CA ASN A 43 7.98 -9.28 4.49
C ASN A 43 6.68 -9.17 5.26
N LYS A 44 6.05 -10.28 5.54
CA LYS A 44 4.71 -10.30 6.12
C LYS A 44 4.56 -9.47 7.39
N ASP A 45 5.54 -9.55 8.28
CA ASP A 45 5.46 -8.86 9.56
C ASP A 45 6.35 -7.62 9.65
N CYS A 46 6.89 -7.20 8.52
CA CYS A 46 7.78 -6.04 8.50
C CYS A 46 7.00 -4.75 8.49
N VAL A 47 7.56 -3.72 9.10
CA VAL A 47 6.98 -2.38 9.09
C VAL A 47 7.78 -1.54 8.12
N PHE A 48 7.07 -0.84 7.24
CA PHE A 48 7.69 -0.01 6.22
C PHE A 48 7.17 1.41 6.32
N THR A 49 7.83 2.32 5.62
CA THR A 49 7.36 3.70 5.49
C THR A 49 6.69 3.84 4.12
N ALA A 50 5.44 4.22 4.11
CA ALA A 50 4.71 4.39 2.85
C ALA A 50 5.12 5.70 2.18
N VAL A 51 5.28 5.66 0.86
CA VAL A 51 5.63 6.84 0.07
C VAL A 51 4.62 7.00 -1.05
N ASP A 52 3.97 8.14 -1.09
CA ASP A 52 2.97 8.44 -2.13
C ASP A 52 3.68 8.63 -3.46
N THR A 53 3.32 7.85 -4.46
CA THR A 53 3.94 7.92 -5.77
C THR A 53 3.26 8.93 -6.69
N HIS A 54 2.13 9.47 -6.27
CA HIS A 54 1.30 10.38 -7.07
C HIS A 54 0.79 9.74 -8.37
N ASN A 55 0.74 8.42 -8.40
CA ASN A 55 0.34 7.68 -9.59
C ASN A 55 -1.09 7.11 -9.53
N GLY A 56 -1.83 7.38 -8.50
CA GLY A 56 -3.19 6.87 -8.39
C GLY A 56 -4.18 7.62 -9.26
N THR A 57 -5.36 7.05 -9.43
CA THR A 57 -6.46 7.71 -10.13
C THR A 57 -7.65 7.82 -9.18
N LYS A 58 -8.72 8.49 -9.64
CA LYS A 58 -9.95 8.54 -8.86
C LYS A 58 -10.51 7.16 -8.60
N PHE A 59 -10.29 6.25 -9.51
CA PHE A 59 -10.89 4.92 -9.42
C PHE A 59 -10.02 3.96 -8.61
N THR A 60 -8.71 4.12 -8.69
CA THR A 60 -7.80 3.20 -8.01
C THR A 60 -7.33 3.72 -6.67
N GLY A 61 -7.50 5.01 -6.42
CA GLY A 61 -6.93 5.63 -5.23
C GLY A 61 -5.43 5.82 -5.38
N THR A 62 -4.81 6.26 -4.30
CA THR A 62 -3.37 6.53 -4.30
C THR A 62 -2.60 5.22 -4.27
N MET A 63 -1.52 5.19 -5.02
CA MET A 63 -0.60 4.06 -5.01
C MET A 63 0.65 4.44 -4.23
N TYR A 64 1.10 3.53 -3.40
CA TYR A 64 2.25 3.76 -2.53
C TYR A 64 3.35 2.78 -2.83
N GLU A 65 4.59 3.22 -2.66
CA GLU A 65 5.70 2.29 -2.60
C GLU A 65 6.23 2.33 -1.17
N LEU A 66 7.09 1.40 -0.83
CA LEU A 66 7.64 1.28 0.50
C LEU A 66 9.09 1.74 0.47
N ALA A 67 9.42 2.70 1.31
CA ALA A 67 10.76 3.30 1.28
C ALA A 67 11.86 2.28 1.47
N GLU A 68 11.60 1.28 2.31
CA GLU A 68 12.60 0.27 2.65
C GLU A 68 12.61 -0.92 1.69
N ASP A 69 11.76 -0.91 0.66
CA ASP A 69 11.72 -1.97 -0.33
C ASP A 69 12.99 -1.88 -1.18
N ASP A 70 13.81 -2.91 -1.13
CA ASP A 70 15.08 -2.95 -1.86
C ASP A 70 14.98 -3.71 -3.17
N SER A 71 13.77 -4.00 -3.64
CA SER A 71 13.57 -4.66 -4.92
C SER A 71 14.10 -3.79 -6.06
N PRO A 72 14.57 -4.39 -7.15
CA PRO A 72 15.07 -3.62 -8.29
C PRO A 72 14.06 -2.61 -8.82
N VAL A 73 12.77 -3.00 -8.82
CA VAL A 73 11.67 -2.10 -9.09
C VAL A 73 10.74 -2.23 -7.92
N LYS A 74 10.48 -1.13 -7.23
CA LYS A 74 9.67 -1.19 -6.03
C LYS A 74 8.25 -1.59 -6.35
N TRP A 75 7.66 -2.40 -5.49
CA TRP A 75 6.27 -2.83 -5.63
C TRP A 75 5.33 -1.71 -5.21
N LEU A 76 4.17 -1.66 -5.85
CA LEU A 76 3.16 -0.65 -5.56
C LEU A 76 1.99 -1.27 -4.82
N PHE A 77 1.44 -0.51 -3.90
CA PHE A 77 0.32 -0.95 -3.08
C PHE A 77 -0.77 0.11 -3.05
N TYR A 78 -2.02 -0.32 -3.01
CA TYR A 78 -3.13 0.59 -2.81
C TYR A 78 -3.30 0.83 -1.31
N THR A 79 -4.03 1.88 -0.98
CA THR A 79 -4.30 2.22 0.43
C THR A 79 -4.84 1.01 1.20
N ASP A 80 -5.76 0.27 0.59
CA ASP A 80 -6.38 -0.87 1.26
C ASP A 80 -5.46 -2.07 1.43
N ASP A 81 -4.33 -2.06 0.76
CA ASP A 81 -3.36 -3.15 0.88
C ASP A 81 -2.41 -2.97 2.04
N LEU A 82 -2.51 -1.84 2.73
CA LEU A 82 -1.58 -1.49 3.80
C LEU A 82 -2.34 -1.27 5.10
N ILE A 83 -1.70 -1.65 6.21
CA ILE A 83 -2.26 -1.49 7.55
C ILE A 83 -1.38 -0.48 8.27
N VAL A 84 -1.98 0.59 8.75
CA VAL A 84 -1.23 1.63 9.48
C VAL A 84 -0.85 1.08 10.85
N LYS A 85 0.42 1.23 11.20
CA LYS A 85 0.98 0.67 12.43
C LYS A 85 1.42 1.72 13.44
N GLU A 86 1.10 2.96 13.22
CA GLU A 86 1.44 3.96 14.22
C GLU A 86 0.40 4.07 15.30
#